data_5c221a40e5b2f86c18106886bcdeb0e4
#
_entry.id   5c221a40e5b2f86c18106886bcdeb0e4
#
_cell.length_a   1.000
_cell.length_b   1.000
_cell.length_c   1.000
_cell.angle_alpha   90.00
_cell.angle_beta   90.00
_cell.angle_gamma   90.00
#
_symmetry.space_group_name_H-M   'P 1'
#
loop_
_entity.id
_entity.type
_entity.pdbx_description
1 polymer ?
#
loop_
_entity_poly.entity_id
_entity_poly.type
_entity_poly.pdbx_seq_one_letter_code
_entity_poly.pdbx_strand_id
1 'polypeptide(L)'
;METRHATVPVFKLYGETRHWPTPDLLHCESIAERSRLHDWHIRTHRHADLLHLLHLRSGDVTLHLEGADRHLAGPLLIVVPAMTFHGFHFSRDIDGHIITLAQPLAGYLSEQLEHLGDVLGRTAHYPLAGQPEAEAVTTLVRQIDTEYRRPADGRDPLLHALIQALAVQVARRAERRRPILTRRHDKGQDHLQRFQALIDAHYAEQPTIEALASRLGVTSAHLNTLCRRLAGRSALQLLHERLLLEAKRLLTYTNMTISQISDALGFSEPAYFTRFFKRHTGDSPKAFRQRQ
;
A
#
# COMPACT_ATOMS: atom_id res chain seq x y z
N MET A 1 5.60 -37.03 11.02
CA MET A 1 4.45 -36.11 10.94
C MET A 1 5.01 -34.75 10.50
N GLU A 2 5.08 -34.52 9.18
CA GLU A 2 5.60 -33.28 8.60
C GLU A 2 4.56 -32.18 8.83
N THR A 3 4.89 -31.22 9.66
CA THR A 3 4.13 -29.96 9.77
C THR A 3 4.27 -29.20 8.45
N ARG A 4 3.26 -29.32 7.58
CA ARG A 4 3.10 -28.44 6.44
C ARG A 4 3.00 -27.02 7.00
N HIS A 5 4.05 -26.22 6.86
CA HIS A 5 3.99 -24.80 7.04
C HIS A 5 3.00 -24.26 5.98
N ALA A 6 1.78 -23.94 6.43
CA ALA A 6 0.81 -23.26 5.60
C ALA A 6 1.44 -21.94 5.15
N THR A 7 1.70 -21.80 3.86
CA THR A 7 2.22 -20.55 3.29
C THR A 7 1.17 -19.47 3.45
N VAL A 8 1.50 -18.44 4.23
CA VAL A 8 0.60 -17.28 4.42
C VAL A 8 0.46 -16.55 3.10
N PRO A 9 -0.77 -16.32 2.61
CA PRO A 9 -0.98 -15.72 1.30
C PRO A 9 -0.51 -14.26 1.25
N VAL A 10 -0.10 -13.83 0.04
CA VAL A 10 0.25 -12.45 -0.28
C VAL A 10 -0.84 -11.89 -1.19
N PHE A 11 -1.54 -10.87 -0.73
CA PHE A 11 -2.62 -10.23 -1.48
C PHE A 11 -2.25 -8.81 -1.94
N LYS A 12 -2.89 -8.31 -3.00
CA LYS A 12 -2.91 -6.88 -3.35
C LYS A 12 -3.91 -6.12 -2.47
N LEU A 13 -5.16 -6.57 -2.44
CA LEU A 13 -6.13 -6.31 -1.39
C LEU A 13 -6.67 -7.63 -0.90
N TYR A 14 -7.20 -7.71 0.31
CA TYR A 14 -7.71 -8.95 0.84
C TYR A 14 -8.76 -9.58 -0.07
N GLY A 15 -8.54 -10.83 -0.49
CA GLY A 15 -9.36 -11.55 -1.45
C GLY A 15 -9.05 -11.29 -2.93
N GLU A 16 -8.16 -10.33 -3.26
CA GLU A 16 -7.77 -10.00 -4.62
C GLU A 16 -6.28 -10.29 -4.85
N THR A 17 -5.99 -11.30 -5.67
CA THR A 17 -4.61 -11.78 -5.88
C THR A 17 -3.91 -11.14 -7.07
N ARG A 18 -4.61 -10.44 -7.97
CA ARG A 18 -4.08 -10.10 -9.29
C ARG A 18 -3.98 -8.62 -9.63
N HIS A 19 -4.88 -7.75 -9.14
CA HIS A 19 -4.90 -6.35 -9.57
C HIS A 19 -5.19 -5.40 -8.40
N TRP A 20 -4.57 -4.22 -8.44
CA TRP A 20 -4.98 -3.07 -7.65
C TRP A 20 -6.31 -2.56 -8.21
N PRO A 21 -7.36 -2.33 -7.39
CA PRO A 21 -8.73 -2.10 -7.88
C PRO A 21 -8.93 -0.73 -8.52
N THR A 22 -8.04 0.21 -8.26
CA THR A 22 -8.15 1.60 -8.70
C THR A 22 -6.82 2.07 -9.31
N PRO A 23 -6.82 3.01 -10.27
CA PRO A 23 -5.61 3.64 -10.75
C PRO A 23 -4.97 4.59 -9.72
N ASP A 24 -5.70 4.94 -8.64
CA ASP A 24 -5.19 5.78 -7.56
C ASP A 24 -4.07 5.09 -6.78
N LEU A 25 -3.18 5.89 -6.20
CA LEU A 25 -2.19 5.39 -5.23
C LEU A 25 -2.76 5.22 -3.82
N LEU A 26 -4.04 5.55 -3.65
CA LEU A 26 -4.79 5.50 -2.40
C LEU A 26 -6.10 4.75 -2.63
N HIS A 27 -6.49 3.89 -1.69
CA HIS A 27 -7.80 3.28 -1.60
C HIS A 27 -8.37 3.51 -0.20
N CYS A 28 -9.64 3.92 -0.11
CA CYS A 28 -10.32 4.15 1.15
C CYS A 28 -11.64 3.37 1.17
N GLU A 29 -11.84 2.58 2.22
CA GLU A 29 -13.08 1.81 2.40
C GLU A 29 -13.50 1.71 3.86
N SER A 30 -14.79 1.48 4.11
CA SER A 30 -15.31 1.21 5.44
C SER A 30 -14.86 -0.18 5.92
N ILE A 31 -14.34 -0.26 7.15
CA ILE A 31 -13.99 -1.52 7.79
C ILE A 31 -15.23 -2.42 7.89
N ALA A 32 -16.39 -1.86 8.26
CA ALA A 32 -17.63 -2.59 8.41
C ALA A 32 -18.11 -3.18 7.07
N GLU A 33 -18.08 -2.40 5.97
CA GLU A 33 -18.47 -2.86 4.64
C GLU A 33 -17.58 -3.99 4.16
N ARG A 34 -16.27 -3.85 4.33
CA ARG A 34 -15.29 -4.85 3.90
C ARG A 34 -15.34 -6.12 4.74
N SER A 35 -15.31 -6.00 6.05
CA SER A 35 -15.23 -7.15 6.95
C SER A 35 -16.52 -7.99 6.98
N ARG A 36 -17.67 -7.39 6.72
CA ARG A 36 -18.95 -8.12 6.60
C ARG A 36 -18.92 -9.18 5.51
N LEU A 37 -18.20 -8.96 4.41
CA LEU A 37 -18.03 -9.92 3.31
C LEU A 37 -17.21 -11.16 3.72
N HIS A 38 -16.55 -11.12 4.88
CA HIS A 38 -15.67 -12.14 5.40
C HIS A 38 -16.04 -12.57 6.83
N ASP A 39 -17.32 -12.45 7.22
CA ASP A 39 -17.80 -12.77 8.58
C ASP A 39 -16.99 -12.06 9.67
N TRP A 40 -16.64 -10.77 9.45
CA TRP A 40 -15.84 -9.93 10.36
C TRP A 40 -14.44 -10.47 10.65
N HIS A 41 -14.01 -11.50 9.94
CA HIS A 41 -12.74 -12.17 10.12
C HIS A 41 -11.86 -12.08 8.86
N ILE A 42 -10.88 -11.21 8.91
CA ILE A 42 -9.82 -11.07 7.89
C ILE A 42 -8.65 -11.97 8.30
N ARG A 43 -8.50 -13.11 7.65
CA ARG A 43 -7.46 -14.10 7.96
C ARG A 43 -6.06 -13.50 7.79
N THR A 44 -5.09 -14.05 8.52
CA THR A 44 -3.69 -13.60 8.44
C THR A 44 -3.15 -13.70 7.02
N HIS A 45 -2.63 -12.58 6.54
CA HIS A 45 -2.05 -12.39 5.21
C HIS A 45 -0.99 -11.29 5.27
N ARG A 46 -0.43 -10.92 4.13
CA ARG A 46 0.46 -9.77 3.98
C ARG A 46 0.31 -9.16 2.61
N HIS A 47 0.70 -7.90 2.48
CA HIS A 47 0.83 -7.19 1.20
C HIS A 47 2.29 -6.88 0.92
N ALA A 48 2.69 -7.01 -0.34
CA ALA A 48 4.07 -6.80 -0.74
C ALA A 48 4.46 -5.32 -0.77
N ASP A 49 3.50 -4.46 -1.12
CA ASP A 49 3.72 -3.08 -1.55
C ASP A 49 2.62 -2.12 -1.08
N LEU A 50 1.94 -2.45 0.03
CA LEU A 50 0.86 -1.64 0.59
C LEU A 50 1.12 -1.29 2.05
N LEU A 51 0.87 -0.03 2.38
CA LEU A 51 0.75 0.47 3.75
C LEU A 51 -0.73 0.63 4.08
N HIS A 52 -1.16 0.12 5.24
CA HIS A 52 -2.51 0.33 5.75
C HIS A 52 -2.50 1.27 6.97
N LEU A 53 -3.39 2.24 6.93
CA LEU A 53 -3.77 3.07 8.06
C LEU A 53 -5.21 2.74 8.42
N LEU A 54 -5.44 2.07 9.55
CA LEU A 54 -6.79 1.78 10.03
C LEU A 54 -7.14 2.78 11.12
N HIS A 55 -8.25 3.48 10.93
CA HIS A 55 -8.85 4.33 11.94
C HIS A 55 -10.15 3.68 12.42
N LEU A 56 -10.17 3.23 13.67
CA LEU A 56 -11.36 2.75 14.35
C LEU A 56 -11.95 3.91 15.15
N ARG A 57 -13.20 4.30 14.87
CA ARG A 57 -13.93 5.30 15.64
C ARG A 57 -14.55 4.68 16.88
N SER A 58 -15.10 3.47 16.73
CA SER A 58 -15.68 2.67 17.80
C SER A 58 -15.64 1.18 17.46
N GLY A 59 -16.00 0.32 18.44
CA GLY A 59 -15.93 -1.13 18.32
C GLY A 59 -14.57 -1.69 18.68
N ASP A 60 -14.46 -3.01 18.64
CA ASP A 60 -13.29 -3.76 19.07
C ASP A 60 -12.64 -4.51 17.90
N VAL A 61 -11.34 -4.74 18.01
CA VAL A 61 -10.57 -5.55 17.07
C VAL A 61 -9.59 -6.46 17.78
N THR A 62 -9.57 -7.73 17.41
CA THR A 62 -8.43 -8.60 17.66
C THR A 62 -7.48 -8.49 16.48
N LEU A 63 -6.36 -7.84 16.68
CA LEU A 63 -5.28 -7.70 15.70
C LEU A 63 -4.34 -8.89 15.83
N HIS A 64 -4.29 -9.74 14.81
CA HIS A 64 -3.29 -10.79 14.64
C HIS A 64 -2.07 -10.18 13.97
N LEU A 65 -0.95 -10.13 14.63
CA LEU A 65 0.24 -9.45 14.16
C LEU A 65 1.50 -10.26 14.41
N GLU A 66 2.21 -10.67 13.34
CA GLU A 66 3.46 -11.42 13.42
C GLU A 66 3.37 -12.64 14.37
N GLY A 67 2.22 -13.32 14.39
CA GLY A 67 1.97 -14.49 15.22
C GLY A 67 1.49 -14.19 16.66
N ALA A 68 1.27 -12.94 17.02
CA ALA A 68 0.73 -12.53 18.31
C ALA A 68 -0.65 -11.84 18.16
N ASP A 69 -1.52 -12.11 19.11
CA ASP A 69 -2.87 -11.53 19.16
C ASP A 69 -2.90 -10.35 20.13
N ARG A 70 -3.60 -9.28 19.72
CA ARG A 70 -3.83 -8.07 20.51
C ARG A 70 -5.31 -7.70 20.45
N HIS A 71 -5.96 -7.65 21.62
CA HIS A 71 -7.33 -7.11 21.73
C HIS A 71 -7.25 -5.61 21.97
N LEU A 72 -7.86 -4.84 21.08
CA LEU A 72 -7.81 -3.38 21.06
C LEU A 72 -9.21 -2.83 20.87
N ALA A 73 -9.49 -1.68 21.51
CA ALA A 73 -10.76 -0.97 21.43
C ALA A 73 -10.60 0.41 20.80
N GLY A 74 -11.61 0.85 20.02
CA GLY A 74 -11.67 2.23 19.50
C GLY A 74 -11.96 3.28 20.58
N PRO A 75 -11.64 4.56 20.34
CA PRO A 75 -11.03 5.09 19.13
C PRO A 75 -9.52 4.79 19.05
N LEU A 76 -9.09 4.33 17.87
CA LEU A 76 -7.76 3.75 17.68
C LEU A 76 -7.25 4.03 16.27
N LEU A 77 -5.95 4.23 16.12
CA LEU A 77 -5.25 4.25 14.84
C LEU A 77 -4.24 3.09 14.81
N ILE A 78 -4.23 2.33 13.71
CA ILE A 78 -3.27 1.23 13.49
C ILE A 78 -2.50 1.52 12.21
N VAL A 79 -1.18 1.35 12.25
CA VAL A 79 -0.27 1.43 11.10
C VAL A 79 0.25 0.05 10.81
N VAL A 80 0.03 -0.44 9.58
CA VAL A 80 0.52 -1.74 9.11
C VAL A 80 1.31 -1.52 7.82
N PRO A 81 2.63 -1.48 7.89
CA PRO A 81 3.49 -1.33 6.71
C PRO A 81 3.42 -2.55 5.79
N ALA A 82 3.93 -2.37 4.57
CA ALA A 82 4.17 -3.47 3.65
C ALA A 82 4.94 -4.61 4.33
N MET A 83 4.75 -5.82 3.85
CA MET A 83 5.41 -7.05 4.29
C MET A 83 5.10 -7.52 5.73
N THR A 84 4.23 -6.84 6.46
CA THR A 84 3.81 -7.24 7.80
C THR A 84 2.74 -8.34 7.72
N PHE A 85 2.92 -9.44 8.43
CA PHE A 85 1.88 -10.46 8.60
C PHE A 85 0.81 -9.94 9.54
N HIS A 86 -0.41 -9.77 9.02
CA HIS A 86 -1.51 -9.24 9.80
C HIS A 86 -2.84 -9.90 9.45
N GLY A 87 -3.75 -9.90 10.41
CA GLY A 87 -5.13 -10.32 10.28
C GLY A 87 -5.98 -9.58 11.30
N PHE A 88 -7.28 -9.59 11.11
CA PHE A 88 -8.19 -8.87 11.98
C PHE A 88 -9.44 -9.70 12.26
N HIS A 89 -9.90 -9.64 13.50
CA HIS A 89 -11.23 -10.06 13.85
C HIS A 89 -11.95 -8.86 14.48
N PHE A 90 -12.91 -8.29 13.76
CA PHE A 90 -13.65 -7.10 14.18
C PHE A 90 -14.93 -7.47 14.91
N SER A 91 -15.35 -6.65 15.88
CA SER A 91 -16.69 -6.70 16.42
C SER A 91 -17.73 -6.31 15.37
N ARG A 92 -18.97 -6.77 15.51
CA ARG A 92 -20.04 -6.48 14.52
C ARG A 92 -20.49 -5.02 14.50
N ASP A 93 -20.23 -4.30 15.56
CA ASP A 93 -20.51 -2.87 15.74
C ASP A 93 -19.32 -1.97 15.39
N ILE A 94 -18.31 -2.53 14.72
CA ILE A 94 -17.11 -1.80 14.29
C ILE A 94 -17.49 -0.63 13.38
N ASP A 95 -16.96 0.53 13.68
CA ASP A 95 -17.06 1.72 12.85
C ASP A 95 -15.66 2.32 12.64
N GLY A 96 -15.31 2.48 11.40
CA GLY A 96 -14.00 2.98 11.00
C GLY A 96 -13.70 2.80 9.53
N HIS A 97 -12.52 3.24 9.14
CA HIS A 97 -12.04 3.17 7.77
C HIS A 97 -10.64 2.58 7.71
N ILE A 98 -10.37 1.89 6.62
CA ILE A 98 -9.03 1.50 6.23
C ILE A 98 -8.61 2.34 5.02
N ILE A 99 -7.48 3.02 5.15
CA ILE A 99 -6.84 3.75 4.07
C ILE A 99 -5.61 2.96 3.66
N THR A 100 -5.61 2.50 2.43
CA THR A 100 -4.53 1.70 1.85
C THR A 100 -3.74 2.55 0.88
N LEU A 101 -2.43 2.65 1.08
CA LEU A 101 -1.52 3.42 0.25
C LEU A 101 -0.61 2.48 -0.53
N ALA A 102 -0.49 2.69 -1.83
CA ALA A 102 0.52 2.04 -2.63
C ALA A 102 1.91 2.56 -2.26
N GLN A 103 2.94 1.71 -2.39
CA GLN A 103 4.32 2.00 -1.97
C GLN A 103 4.86 3.35 -2.49
N PRO A 104 4.59 3.80 -3.74
CA PRO A 104 5.09 5.11 -4.20
C PRO A 104 4.60 6.28 -3.36
N LEU A 105 3.32 6.27 -2.97
CA LEU A 105 2.76 7.31 -2.12
C LEU A 105 3.24 7.17 -0.67
N ALA A 106 3.31 5.95 -0.15
CA ALA A 106 3.82 5.68 1.18
C ALA A 106 5.31 6.10 1.31
N GLY A 107 6.14 5.82 0.29
CA GLY A 107 7.54 6.25 0.22
C GLY A 107 7.67 7.77 0.19
N TYR A 108 6.94 8.44 -0.68
CA TYR A 108 6.90 9.91 -0.73
C TYR A 108 6.54 10.53 0.64
N LEU A 109 5.50 10.02 1.30
CA LEU A 109 5.11 10.51 2.63
C LEU A 109 6.19 10.25 3.69
N SER A 110 6.87 9.10 3.62
CA SER A 110 7.96 8.76 4.54
C SER A 110 9.14 9.72 4.39
N GLU A 111 9.51 10.08 3.16
CA GLU A 111 10.55 11.07 2.87
C GLU A 111 10.18 12.46 3.42
N GLN A 112 8.93 12.91 3.20
CA GLN A 112 8.44 14.19 3.74
C GLN A 112 8.43 14.24 5.27
N LEU A 113 8.32 13.09 5.92
CA LEU A 113 8.27 12.94 7.38
C LEU A 113 9.60 12.46 8.00
N GLU A 114 10.67 12.38 7.23
CA GLU A 114 11.95 11.82 7.67
C GLU A 114 12.43 12.43 9.00
N HIS A 115 12.25 13.74 9.17
CA HIS A 115 12.59 14.47 10.40
C HIS A 115 11.75 14.09 11.64
N LEU A 116 10.61 13.42 11.45
CA LEU A 116 9.74 12.89 12.52
C LEU A 116 9.95 11.39 12.76
N GLY A 117 10.95 10.80 12.09
CA GLY A 117 11.27 9.37 12.20
C GLY A 117 10.43 8.49 11.30
N ASP A 118 10.81 7.22 11.23
CA ASP A 118 10.17 6.20 10.39
C ASP A 118 8.87 5.69 11.02
N VAL A 119 7.84 6.52 11.04
CA VAL A 119 6.55 6.20 11.68
C VAL A 119 5.62 5.40 10.78
N LEU A 120 5.75 5.52 9.47
CA LEU A 120 4.97 4.79 8.48
C LEU A 120 5.60 3.43 8.13
N GLY A 121 6.89 3.26 8.30
CA GLY A 121 7.61 2.00 8.09
C GLY A 121 7.55 1.06 9.30
N ARG A 122 6.92 1.44 10.40
CA ARG A 122 6.82 0.64 11.61
C ARG A 122 5.38 0.26 11.93
N THR A 123 5.18 -1.02 12.22
CA THR A 123 3.89 -1.47 12.75
C THR A 123 3.64 -0.89 14.13
N ALA A 124 2.52 -0.21 14.30
CA ALA A 124 2.15 0.41 15.56
C ALA A 124 0.64 0.53 15.71
N HIS A 125 0.18 0.71 16.96
CA HIS A 125 -1.18 1.13 17.25
C HIS A 125 -1.17 2.26 18.27
N TYR A 126 -2.08 3.21 18.08
CA TYR A 126 -2.16 4.42 18.86
C TYR A 126 -3.59 4.64 19.35
N PRO A 127 -3.89 4.40 20.64
CA PRO A 127 -5.17 4.81 21.22
C PRO A 127 -5.36 6.31 21.08
N LEU A 128 -6.57 6.72 20.67
CA LEU A 128 -6.92 8.10 20.41
C LEU A 128 -7.83 8.70 21.50
N ALA A 129 -8.40 7.88 22.37
CA ALA A 129 -9.28 8.36 23.45
C ALA A 129 -8.58 9.43 24.31
N GLY A 130 -9.22 10.60 24.44
CA GLY A 130 -8.68 11.73 25.19
C GLY A 130 -7.42 12.36 24.61
N GLN A 131 -7.05 12.06 23.38
CA GLN A 131 -5.88 12.64 22.74
C GLN A 131 -6.24 13.87 21.88
N PRO A 132 -5.38 14.89 21.84
CA PRO A 132 -5.65 16.12 21.06
C PRO A 132 -5.81 15.84 19.56
N GLU A 133 -5.15 14.80 19.04
CA GLU A 133 -5.19 14.44 17.63
C GLU A 133 -6.46 13.68 17.21
N ALA A 134 -7.27 13.18 18.16
CA ALA A 134 -8.40 12.28 17.88
C ALA A 134 -9.41 12.89 16.91
N GLU A 135 -9.81 14.13 17.16
CA GLU A 135 -10.77 14.85 16.32
C GLU A 135 -10.19 15.18 14.94
N ALA A 136 -8.94 15.65 14.89
CA ALA A 136 -8.26 15.96 13.64
C ALA A 136 -8.12 14.71 12.77
N VAL A 137 -7.71 13.57 13.33
CA VAL A 137 -7.61 12.28 12.61
C VAL A 137 -8.98 11.86 12.09
N THR A 138 -10.03 11.90 12.93
CA THR A 138 -11.39 11.52 12.53
C THR A 138 -11.91 12.40 11.39
N THR A 139 -11.66 13.71 11.47
CA THR A 139 -12.08 14.67 10.45
C THR A 139 -11.35 14.41 9.12
N LEU A 140 -10.04 14.22 9.15
CA LEU A 140 -9.24 13.94 7.95
C LEU A 140 -9.66 12.62 7.28
N VAL A 141 -9.87 11.56 8.06
CA VAL A 141 -10.33 10.27 7.53
C VAL A 141 -11.69 10.41 6.85
N ARG A 142 -12.63 11.13 7.46
CA ARG A 142 -13.95 11.39 6.87
C ARG A 142 -13.87 12.22 5.59
N GLN A 143 -12.98 13.21 5.53
CA GLN A 143 -12.76 14.00 4.31
C GLN A 143 -12.16 13.16 3.19
N ILE A 144 -11.19 12.29 3.51
CA ILE A 144 -10.61 11.33 2.56
C ILE A 144 -11.70 10.40 2.01
N ASP A 145 -12.53 9.79 2.86
CA ASP A 145 -13.61 8.89 2.42
C ASP A 145 -14.62 9.63 1.53
N THR A 146 -15.01 10.85 1.92
CA THR A 146 -15.96 11.67 1.15
C THR A 146 -15.40 11.98 -0.25
N GLU A 147 -14.17 12.46 -0.34
CA GLU A 147 -13.52 12.81 -1.61
C GLU A 147 -13.25 11.56 -2.46
N TYR A 148 -12.88 10.45 -1.82
CA TYR A 148 -12.65 9.18 -2.50
C TYR A 148 -13.92 8.64 -3.17
N ARG A 149 -15.06 8.73 -2.50
CA ARG A 149 -16.36 8.23 -2.99
C ARG A 149 -17.06 9.16 -4.00
N ARG A 150 -16.75 10.44 -3.98
CA ARG A 150 -17.40 11.48 -4.82
C ARG A 150 -16.35 12.27 -5.58
N PRO A 151 -15.78 11.67 -6.64
CA PRO A 151 -14.75 12.35 -7.41
C PRO A 151 -15.27 13.66 -8.02
N ALA A 152 -14.48 14.72 -7.84
CA ALA A 152 -14.72 16.06 -8.38
C ALA A 152 -13.42 16.60 -8.98
N ASP A 153 -13.51 17.75 -9.64
CA ASP A 153 -12.33 18.45 -10.17
C ASP A 153 -11.37 18.78 -9.02
N GLY A 154 -10.09 18.49 -9.22
CA GLY A 154 -9.05 18.67 -8.19
C GLY A 154 -8.99 17.56 -7.12
N ARG A 155 -9.66 16.43 -7.34
CA ARG A 155 -9.68 15.29 -6.42
C ARG A 155 -8.29 14.80 -6.04
N ASP A 156 -7.41 14.56 -7.01
CA ASP A 156 -6.06 14.03 -6.77
C ASP A 156 -5.23 14.94 -5.85
N PRO A 157 -5.04 16.24 -6.15
CA PRO A 157 -4.29 17.12 -5.24
C PRO A 157 -4.95 17.25 -3.87
N LEU A 158 -6.29 17.19 -3.78
CA LEU A 158 -6.98 17.24 -2.48
C LEU A 158 -6.73 15.96 -1.67
N LEU A 159 -6.86 14.78 -2.26
CA LEU A 159 -6.55 13.51 -1.60
C LEU A 159 -5.08 13.45 -1.13
N HIS A 160 -4.14 13.93 -1.95
CA HIS A 160 -2.73 14.00 -1.56
C HIS A 160 -2.52 14.94 -0.36
N ALA A 161 -3.14 16.11 -0.35
CA ALA A 161 -3.04 17.05 0.78
C ALA A 161 -3.64 16.46 2.06
N LEU A 162 -4.80 15.81 1.97
CA LEU A 162 -5.47 15.19 3.11
C LEU A 162 -4.67 14.01 3.69
N ILE A 163 -4.12 13.14 2.84
CA ILE A 163 -3.31 12.02 3.31
C ILE A 163 -1.99 12.49 3.92
N GLN A 164 -1.38 13.53 3.38
CA GLN A 164 -0.19 14.16 3.96
C GLN A 164 -0.49 14.74 5.33
N ALA A 165 -1.61 15.45 5.49
CA ALA A 165 -2.06 15.96 6.79
C ALA A 165 -2.30 14.82 7.80
N LEU A 166 -2.94 13.72 7.36
CA LEU A 166 -3.14 12.54 8.20
C LEU A 166 -1.80 11.92 8.63
N ALA A 167 -0.86 11.76 7.71
CA ALA A 167 0.47 11.22 8.00
C ALA A 167 1.23 12.07 9.04
N VAL A 168 1.11 13.40 8.99
CA VAL A 168 1.64 14.30 10.01
C VAL A 168 0.99 14.07 11.38
N GLN A 169 -0.34 13.85 11.44
CA GLN A 169 -1.00 13.55 12.72
C GLN A 169 -0.54 12.20 13.30
N VAL A 170 -0.35 11.19 12.43
CA VAL A 170 0.25 9.90 12.84
C VAL A 170 1.63 10.12 13.45
N ALA A 171 2.48 10.89 12.78
CA ALA A 171 3.84 11.18 13.23
C ALA A 171 3.85 11.92 14.57
N ARG A 172 3.05 12.98 14.72
CA ARG A 172 2.91 13.72 16.00
C ARG A 172 2.45 12.80 17.13
N ARG A 173 1.52 11.89 16.83
CA ARG A 173 1.03 10.92 17.81
C ARG A 173 2.10 9.90 18.19
N ALA A 174 2.92 9.48 17.24
CA ALA A 174 4.04 8.57 17.47
C ALA A 174 5.14 9.20 18.35
N GLU A 175 5.48 10.47 18.15
CA GLU A 175 6.43 11.20 18.96
C GLU A 175 6.01 11.31 20.43
N ARG A 176 4.71 11.55 20.68
CA ARG A 176 4.17 11.67 22.05
C ARG A 176 4.08 10.34 22.77
N ARG A 177 4.13 9.24 22.07
CA ARG A 177 4.02 7.91 22.64
C ARG A 177 4.87 6.92 21.85
N ARG A 178 5.78 6.20 22.51
CA ARG A 178 6.48 5.09 21.87
C ARG A 178 5.47 4.07 21.37
N PRO A 179 5.57 3.59 20.11
CA PRO A 179 4.68 2.55 19.60
C PRO A 179 4.73 1.32 20.51
N ILE A 180 3.57 0.73 20.80
CA ILE A 180 3.46 -0.46 21.66
C ILE A 180 3.97 -1.71 20.93
N LEU A 181 3.88 -1.68 19.59
CA LEU A 181 4.35 -2.77 18.73
C LEU A 181 5.54 -2.26 17.89
N THR A 182 6.69 -2.88 18.06
CA THR A 182 7.87 -2.64 17.23
C THR A 182 8.25 -3.92 16.52
N ARG A 183 8.48 -3.83 15.21
CA ARG A 183 8.94 -4.94 14.39
C ARG A 183 10.45 -5.14 14.56
N ARG A 184 10.92 -6.38 14.70
CA ARG A 184 12.31 -6.73 14.41
C ARG A 184 12.45 -6.78 12.88
N HIS A 185 13.28 -5.90 12.30
CA HIS A 185 13.61 -5.95 10.87
C HIS A 185 14.39 -7.24 10.57
N ASP A 186 13.83 -8.07 9.69
CA ASP A 186 14.58 -9.15 9.05
C ASP A 186 15.37 -8.56 7.88
N LYS A 187 16.67 -8.90 7.74
CA LYS A 187 17.55 -8.43 6.65
C LYS A 187 16.95 -8.66 5.26
N GLY A 188 16.18 -9.74 5.08
CA GLY A 188 15.52 -10.00 3.81
C GLY A 188 14.41 -9.00 3.50
N GLN A 189 13.68 -8.54 4.51
CA GLN A 189 12.63 -7.52 4.35
C GLN A 189 13.23 -6.15 4.05
N ASP A 190 14.35 -5.80 4.69
CA ASP A 190 15.09 -4.58 4.40
C ASP A 190 15.56 -4.54 2.93
N HIS A 191 16.11 -5.65 2.42
CA HIS A 191 16.47 -5.75 1.00
C HIS A 191 15.26 -5.59 0.07
N LEU A 192 14.10 -6.14 0.42
CA LEU A 192 12.90 -5.99 -0.40
C LEU A 192 12.37 -4.55 -0.38
N GLN A 193 12.36 -3.88 0.77
CA GLN A 193 11.97 -2.47 0.88
C GLN A 193 12.90 -1.56 0.05
N ARG A 194 14.23 -1.76 0.17
CA ARG A 194 15.21 -1.02 -0.64
C ARG A 194 15.05 -1.30 -2.13
N PHE A 195 14.71 -2.54 -2.51
CA PHE A 195 14.42 -2.89 -3.90
C PHE A 195 13.17 -2.16 -4.42
N GLN A 196 12.11 -2.10 -3.64
CA GLN A 196 10.89 -1.36 -3.99
C GLN A 196 11.16 0.13 -4.14
N ALA A 197 11.93 0.73 -3.22
CA ALA A 197 12.36 2.12 -3.35
C ALA A 197 13.18 2.39 -4.62
N LEU A 198 14.08 1.47 -5.01
CA LEU A 198 14.82 1.57 -6.27
C LEU A 198 13.89 1.45 -7.49
N ILE A 199 12.90 0.59 -7.45
CA ILE A 199 11.88 0.51 -8.52
C ILE A 199 11.15 1.84 -8.60
N ASP A 200 10.66 2.39 -7.49
CA ASP A 200 9.92 3.65 -7.46
C ASP A 200 10.72 4.83 -8.01
N ALA A 201 12.02 4.87 -7.72
CA ALA A 201 12.91 5.93 -8.21
C ALA A 201 13.27 5.79 -9.70
N HIS A 202 13.29 4.56 -10.25
CA HIS A 202 13.92 4.29 -11.54
C HIS A 202 13.04 3.52 -12.56
N TYR A 203 11.78 3.20 -12.26
CA TYR A 203 10.93 2.39 -13.15
C TYR A 203 10.85 2.91 -14.59
N ALA A 204 10.83 4.25 -14.76
CA ALA A 204 10.76 4.90 -16.07
C ALA A 204 12.06 4.79 -16.89
N GLU A 205 13.18 4.45 -16.26
CA GLU A 205 14.45 4.18 -16.94
C GLU A 205 14.49 2.76 -17.53
N GLN A 206 13.48 1.91 -17.30
CA GLN A 206 13.42 0.51 -17.70
C GLN A 206 14.66 -0.29 -17.25
N PRO A 207 15.09 -0.21 -15.96
CA PRO A 207 16.32 -0.86 -15.52
C PRO A 207 16.21 -2.39 -15.60
N THR A 208 17.31 -3.05 -15.87
CA THR A 208 17.37 -4.50 -15.77
C THR A 208 17.37 -4.95 -14.31
N ILE A 209 16.90 -6.18 -14.05
CA ILE A 209 16.91 -6.73 -12.68
C ILE A 209 18.35 -6.90 -12.17
N GLU A 210 19.30 -7.17 -13.06
CA GLU A 210 20.74 -7.25 -12.75
C GLU A 210 21.27 -5.89 -12.25
N ALA A 211 20.91 -4.80 -12.92
CA ALA A 211 21.31 -3.45 -12.52
C ALA A 211 20.73 -3.07 -11.13
N LEU A 212 19.45 -3.38 -10.89
CA LEU A 212 18.82 -3.13 -9.59
C LEU A 212 19.42 -4.00 -8.48
N ALA A 213 19.68 -5.28 -8.75
CA ALA A 213 20.33 -6.18 -7.80
C ALA A 213 21.76 -5.72 -7.45
N SER A 214 22.52 -5.25 -8.44
CA SER A 214 23.86 -4.68 -8.24
C SER A 214 23.83 -3.47 -7.31
N ARG A 215 22.86 -2.55 -7.48
CA ARG A 215 22.69 -1.37 -6.58
C ARG A 215 22.38 -1.78 -5.13
N LEU A 216 21.80 -2.96 -4.92
CA LEU A 216 21.52 -3.51 -3.59
C LEU A 216 22.68 -4.33 -3.02
N GLY A 217 23.75 -4.57 -3.80
CA GLY A 217 24.86 -5.43 -3.39
C GLY A 217 24.51 -6.92 -3.32
N VAL A 218 23.51 -7.37 -4.11
CA VAL A 218 23.09 -8.78 -4.18
C VAL A 218 23.07 -9.30 -5.62
N THR A 219 23.01 -10.62 -5.78
CA THR A 219 22.82 -11.22 -7.11
C THR A 219 21.34 -11.15 -7.53
N SER A 220 21.06 -11.09 -8.84
CA SER A 220 19.69 -11.16 -9.38
C SER A 220 18.96 -12.44 -8.97
N ALA A 221 19.66 -13.56 -8.86
CA ALA A 221 19.11 -14.83 -8.39
C ALA A 221 18.67 -14.72 -6.90
N HIS A 222 19.50 -14.15 -6.05
CA HIS A 222 19.17 -13.93 -4.64
C HIS A 222 17.99 -12.97 -4.49
N LEU A 223 18.02 -11.85 -5.24
CA LEU A 223 16.90 -10.88 -5.26
C LEU A 223 15.59 -11.54 -5.69
N ASN A 224 15.59 -12.34 -6.77
CA ASN A 224 14.39 -13.07 -7.21
C ASN A 224 13.89 -14.06 -6.16
N THR A 225 14.79 -14.77 -5.47
CA THR A 225 14.42 -15.67 -4.37
C THR A 225 13.77 -14.91 -3.21
N LEU A 226 14.32 -13.76 -2.83
CA LEU A 226 13.74 -12.88 -1.80
C LEU A 226 12.35 -12.38 -2.22
N CYS A 227 12.22 -11.84 -3.44
CA CYS A 227 10.95 -11.33 -3.96
C CYS A 227 9.88 -12.42 -4.00
N ARG A 228 10.20 -13.63 -4.49
CA ARG A 228 9.25 -14.75 -4.50
C ARG A 228 8.85 -15.18 -3.09
N ARG A 229 9.82 -15.31 -2.18
CA ARG A 229 9.57 -15.73 -0.80
C ARG A 229 8.76 -14.71 -0.02
N LEU A 230 9.11 -13.42 -0.16
CA LEU A 230 8.55 -12.36 0.66
C LEU A 230 7.33 -11.67 0.01
N ALA A 231 7.37 -11.43 -1.29
CA ALA A 231 6.32 -10.74 -2.03
C ALA A 231 5.42 -11.66 -2.88
N GLY A 232 5.74 -12.95 -2.99
CA GLY A 232 5.01 -13.89 -3.85
C GLY A 232 5.13 -13.58 -5.35
N ARG A 233 6.08 -12.72 -5.74
CA ARG A 233 6.31 -12.22 -7.10
C ARG A 233 7.80 -12.29 -7.43
N SER A 234 8.14 -12.41 -8.73
CA SER A 234 9.52 -12.20 -9.16
C SER A 234 9.89 -10.71 -9.11
N ALA A 235 11.18 -10.42 -9.08
CA ALA A 235 11.67 -9.03 -9.14
C ALA A 235 11.14 -8.29 -10.39
N LEU A 236 11.12 -8.95 -11.55
CA LEU A 236 10.59 -8.39 -12.79
C LEU A 236 9.07 -8.13 -12.71
N GLN A 237 8.32 -9.02 -12.05
CA GLN A 237 6.88 -8.78 -11.85
C GLN A 237 6.62 -7.54 -10.99
N LEU A 238 7.41 -7.30 -9.93
CA LEU A 238 7.27 -6.09 -9.10
C LEU A 238 7.57 -4.82 -9.91
N LEU A 239 8.61 -4.82 -10.75
CA LEU A 239 8.89 -3.71 -11.67
C LEU A 239 7.74 -3.48 -12.66
N HIS A 240 7.23 -4.53 -13.28
CA HIS A 240 6.11 -4.46 -14.23
C HIS A 240 4.81 -3.96 -13.55
N GLU A 241 4.55 -4.38 -12.32
CA GLU A 241 3.38 -3.90 -11.55
C GLU A 241 3.47 -2.40 -11.29
N ARG A 242 4.67 -1.87 -10.98
CA ARG A 242 4.88 -0.43 -10.80
C ARG A 242 4.67 0.36 -12.10
N LEU A 243 5.25 -0.13 -13.20
CA LEU A 243 5.04 0.46 -14.53
C LEU A 243 3.55 0.48 -14.91
N LEU A 244 2.85 -0.61 -14.66
CA LEU A 244 1.44 -0.75 -14.98
C LEU A 244 0.56 0.18 -14.15
N LEU A 245 0.89 0.35 -12.86
CA LEU A 245 0.19 1.29 -11.98
C LEU A 245 0.31 2.72 -12.52
N GLU A 246 1.52 3.14 -12.89
CA GLU A 246 1.74 4.49 -13.44
C GLU A 246 1.05 4.66 -14.81
N ALA A 247 1.13 3.63 -15.67
CA ALA A 247 0.41 3.64 -16.94
C ALA A 247 -1.09 3.89 -16.76
N LYS A 248 -1.72 3.19 -15.83
CA LYS A 248 -3.15 3.36 -15.51
C LYS A 248 -3.44 4.79 -15.03
N ARG A 249 -2.60 5.35 -14.15
CA ARG A 249 -2.75 6.72 -13.65
C ARG A 249 -2.69 7.74 -14.78
N LEU A 250 -1.67 7.66 -15.63
CA LEU A 250 -1.51 8.56 -16.77
C LEU A 250 -2.67 8.45 -17.77
N LEU A 251 -3.18 7.23 -17.98
CA LEU A 251 -4.35 6.99 -18.84
C LEU A 251 -5.64 7.58 -18.27
N THR A 252 -5.82 7.56 -16.96
CA THR A 252 -7.04 8.01 -16.29
C THR A 252 -7.04 9.51 -16.02
N TYR A 253 -5.92 10.06 -15.54
CA TYR A 253 -5.89 11.42 -15.00
C TYR A 253 -5.22 12.46 -15.89
N THR A 254 -4.76 12.07 -17.10
CA THR A 254 -4.11 13.00 -18.01
C THR A 254 -4.68 12.89 -19.42
N ASN A 255 -4.55 14.01 -20.17
CA ASN A 255 -4.85 14.05 -21.61
C ASN A 255 -3.65 13.65 -22.49
N MET A 256 -2.60 13.05 -21.93
CA MET A 256 -1.43 12.59 -22.66
C MET A 256 -1.83 11.58 -23.75
N THR A 257 -1.25 11.69 -24.92
CA THR A 257 -1.42 10.69 -25.97
C THR A 257 -0.77 9.36 -25.54
N ILE A 258 -1.16 8.27 -26.19
CA ILE A 258 -0.55 6.94 -25.92
C ILE A 258 0.97 6.97 -26.17
N SER A 259 1.43 7.74 -27.16
CA SER A 259 2.85 7.95 -27.42
C SER A 259 3.54 8.67 -26.26
N GLN A 260 2.98 9.79 -25.81
CA GLN A 260 3.54 10.54 -24.67
C GLN A 260 3.60 9.71 -23.39
N ILE A 261 2.59 8.86 -23.12
CA ILE A 261 2.63 7.94 -21.98
C ILE A 261 3.72 6.88 -22.16
N SER A 262 3.87 6.33 -23.37
CA SER A 262 4.94 5.40 -23.72
C SER A 262 6.31 5.99 -23.40
N ASP A 263 6.55 7.22 -23.87
CA ASP A 263 7.80 7.96 -23.67
C ASP A 263 8.04 8.26 -22.18
N ALA A 264 7.02 8.72 -21.46
CA ALA A 264 7.10 9.00 -20.02
C ALA A 264 7.40 7.76 -19.17
N LEU A 265 7.02 6.57 -19.65
CA LEU A 265 7.31 5.28 -19.01
C LEU A 265 8.59 4.61 -19.52
N GLY A 266 9.36 5.29 -20.35
CA GLY A 266 10.64 4.83 -20.87
C GLY A 266 10.55 3.69 -21.90
N PHE A 267 9.41 3.48 -22.55
CA PHE A 267 9.31 2.52 -23.64
C PHE A 267 9.91 3.08 -24.91
N SER A 268 10.72 2.29 -25.60
CA SER A 268 11.36 2.69 -26.86
C SER A 268 10.37 3.00 -27.99
N GLU A 269 9.19 2.37 -27.97
CA GLU A 269 8.15 2.53 -28.97
C GLU A 269 6.74 2.38 -28.37
N PRO A 270 5.74 3.18 -28.82
CA PRO A 270 4.35 3.10 -28.37
C PRO A 270 3.71 1.71 -28.62
N ALA A 271 4.16 1.00 -29.67
CA ALA A 271 3.71 -0.35 -29.95
C ALA A 271 4.16 -1.34 -28.87
N TYR A 272 5.34 -1.14 -28.30
CA TYR A 272 5.86 -1.97 -27.21
C TYR A 272 5.07 -1.75 -25.92
N PHE A 273 4.81 -0.47 -25.58
CA PHE A 273 3.93 -0.10 -24.47
C PHE A 273 2.52 -0.70 -24.63
N THR A 274 1.93 -0.59 -25.82
CA THR A 274 0.59 -1.14 -26.09
C THR A 274 0.54 -2.65 -25.88
N ARG A 275 1.55 -3.41 -26.35
CA ARG A 275 1.65 -4.86 -26.13
C ARG A 275 1.83 -5.19 -24.65
N PHE A 276 2.72 -4.48 -23.96
CA PHE A 276 2.96 -4.62 -22.52
C PHE A 276 1.66 -4.41 -21.73
N PHE A 277 0.98 -3.28 -21.95
CA PHE A 277 -0.24 -2.94 -21.24
C PHE A 277 -1.35 -3.98 -21.47
N LYS A 278 -1.60 -4.34 -22.74
CA LYS A 278 -2.60 -5.35 -23.11
C LYS A 278 -2.30 -6.73 -22.50
N ARG A 279 -1.05 -7.14 -22.48
CA ARG A 279 -0.62 -8.41 -21.89
C ARG A 279 -0.93 -8.50 -20.40
N HIS A 280 -0.81 -7.38 -19.69
CA HIS A 280 -1.00 -7.32 -18.23
C HIS A 280 -2.42 -6.95 -17.79
N THR A 281 -3.22 -6.29 -18.63
CA THR A 281 -4.59 -5.83 -18.28
C THR A 281 -5.69 -6.56 -19.03
N GLY A 282 -5.36 -7.18 -20.14
CA GLY A 282 -6.33 -7.72 -21.10
C GLY A 282 -6.81 -6.70 -22.15
N ASP A 283 -6.67 -5.40 -21.87
CA ASP A 283 -7.16 -4.30 -22.71
C ASP A 283 -6.05 -3.51 -23.35
N SER A 284 -6.35 -2.87 -24.50
CA SER A 284 -5.44 -1.85 -25.02
C SER A 284 -5.50 -0.57 -24.16
N PRO A 285 -4.42 0.25 -24.14
CA PRO A 285 -4.42 1.53 -23.42
C PRO A 285 -5.58 2.45 -23.86
N LYS A 286 -5.92 2.46 -25.14
CA LYS A 286 -7.04 3.24 -25.68
C LYS A 286 -8.38 2.73 -25.14
N ALA A 287 -8.61 1.42 -25.16
CA ALA A 287 -9.84 0.83 -24.64
C ALA A 287 -9.98 1.03 -23.12
N PHE A 288 -8.87 0.95 -22.39
CA PHE A 288 -8.85 1.22 -20.95
C PHE A 288 -9.28 2.68 -20.66
N ARG A 289 -8.69 3.67 -21.35
CA ARG A 289 -9.05 5.09 -21.20
C ARG A 289 -10.52 5.38 -21.49
N GLN A 290 -11.10 4.74 -22.49
CA GLN A 290 -12.50 4.97 -22.87
C GLN A 290 -13.53 4.44 -21.86
N ARG A 291 -13.10 3.61 -20.92
CA ARG A 291 -13.96 3.04 -19.88
C ARG A 291 -13.87 3.75 -18.53
N GLN A 292 -12.93 4.72 -18.42
CA GLN A 292 -12.79 5.56 -17.23
C GLN A 292 -13.66 6.80 -17.36
#